data_e5a6b3c6bdf63e4f89378639fbb05f68
#
_entry.id   e5a6b3c6bdf63e4f89378639fbb05f68
#
_cell.length_a   1.000
_cell.length_b   1.000
_cell.length_c   1.000
_cell.angle_alpha   90.00
_cell.angle_beta   90.00
_cell.angle_gamma   90.00
#
_symmetry.space_group_name_H-M   'P 1'
#
loop_
_entity.id
_entity.type
_entity.pdbx_description
1 polymer ?
#
loop_
_entity_poly.entity_id
_entity_poly.type
_entity_poly.pdbx_seq_one_letter_code
_entity_poly.pdbx_strand_id
1 'polypeptide(L)'
;MSSTSASPVNHKVAPADIYGIARHHRFQWEEAQQCYVLLFPEGMIKLNGSAGEVLKRVDGNKTVDQVVQELETAFPGVPDLREDVLSMLDLALEKAWIEKRN
;
A
#
# COMPACT_ATOMS: atom_id res chain seq x y z
N MET A 1 19.49 19.35 15.17
CA MET A 1 19.08 19.12 14.86
C MET A 1 18.56 18.59 14.68
N SER A 2 18.61 18.47 14.48
CA SER A 2 18.07 18.02 14.16
C SER A 2 17.51 17.44 13.83
N SER A 3 17.55 17.41 13.74
CA SER A 3 17.04 16.94 13.28
C SER A 3 16.75 16.22 12.95
N THR A 4 17.05 16.13 13.00
CA THR A 4 16.78 15.54 12.56
C THR A 4 16.40 14.82 12.60
N SER A 5 16.67 14.91 12.95
CA SER A 5 16.21 14.32 12.87
C SER A 5 15.54 13.50 12.77
N ALA A 6 15.73 13.35 13.65
CA ALA A 6 14.73 12.40 13.29
C ALA A 6 14.14 12.81 12.01
N SER A 7 14.95 12.88 11.13
CA SER A 7 14.43 13.24 9.86
C SER A 7 13.46 12.15 9.46
N PRO A 8 12.29 12.54 9.06
CA PRO A 8 11.32 11.58 8.57
C PRO A 8 11.90 10.84 7.40
N VAL A 9 11.57 9.56 7.33
CA VAL A 9 11.93 8.79 6.17
C VAL A 9 11.31 9.47 4.96
N ASN A 10 12.11 9.68 3.91
CA ASN A 10 11.60 10.24 2.68
C ASN A 10 10.90 9.15 1.90
N HIS A 11 9.59 9.23 1.83
CA HIS A 11 8.82 8.25 1.09
C HIS A 11 8.81 8.57 -0.39
N LYS A 12 8.73 7.53 -1.21
CA LYS A 12 8.62 7.69 -2.66
C LYS A 12 7.23 8.15 -3.07
N VAL A 13 6.22 7.76 -2.29
CA VAL A 13 4.85 8.14 -2.57
C VAL A 13 4.52 9.45 -1.88
N ALA A 14 3.73 10.30 -2.54
CA ALA A 14 3.32 11.59 -2.00
C ALA A 14 1.83 11.54 -1.66
N PRO A 15 1.38 12.36 -0.70
CA PRO A 15 -0.03 12.32 -0.26
C PRO A 15 -1.06 12.51 -1.37
N ALA A 16 -0.73 13.29 -2.39
CA ALA A 16 -1.68 13.57 -3.47
C ALA A 16 -1.59 12.57 -4.62
N ASP A 17 -0.66 11.63 -4.56
CA ASP A 17 -0.51 10.63 -5.61
C ASP A 17 -1.68 9.66 -5.59
N ILE A 18 -2.09 9.21 -6.78
CA ILE A 18 -3.11 8.18 -6.92
C ILE A 18 -2.44 6.98 -7.57
N TYR A 19 -2.60 5.82 -6.96
CA TYR A 19 -2.02 4.58 -7.46
C TYR A 19 -3.11 3.55 -7.73
N GLY A 20 -2.83 2.65 -8.65
CA GLY A 20 -3.66 1.48 -8.91
C GLY A 20 -2.77 0.26 -9.02
N ILE A 21 -3.38 -0.91 -9.03
CA ILE A 21 -2.63 -2.15 -9.22
C ILE A 21 -2.01 -2.11 -10.62
N ALA A 22 -0.75 -2.48 -10.72
CA ALA A 22 0.01 -2.39 -11.97
C ALA A 22 -0.59 -3.30 -13.03
N ARG A 23 -0.36 -2.93 -14.29
CA ARG A 23 -0.82 -3.74 -15.41
C ARG A 23 -0.22 -5.14 -15.33
N HIS A 24 -0.98 -6.12 -15.80
CA HIS A 24 -0.59 -7.53 -15.80
C HIS A 24 -0.51 -8.11 -14.40
N HIS A 25 -1.01 -7.38 -13.39
CA HIS A 25 -1.12 -7.87 -12.03
C HIS A 25 -2.59 -7.97 -11.67
N ARG A 26 -2.93 -8.93 -10.81
CA ARG A 26 -4.30 -9.08 -10.33
C ARG A 26 -4.27 -9.25 -8.82
N PHE A 27 -5.01 -8.40 -8.14
CA PHE A 27 -5.17 -8.47 -6.69
C PHE A 27 -6.49 -9.18 -6.42
N GLN A 28 -6.46 -10.26 -5.63
CA GLN A 28 -7.68 -11.00 -5.34
C GLN A 28 -7.60 -11.71 -4.01
N TRP A 29 -8.77 -12.01 -3.47
CA TRP A 29 -8.89 -12.79 -2.26
C TRP A 29 -8.78 -14.26 -2.62
N GLU A 30 -7.98 -15.01 -1.86
CA GLU A 30 -7.81 -16.45 -2.06
C GLU A 30 -8.49 -17.18 -0.92
N GLU A 31 -9.64 -17.77 -1.21
CA GLU A 31 -10.49 -18.37 -0.20
C GLU A 31 -9.82 -19.56 0.48
N ALA A 32 -9.16 -20.39 -0.29
CA ALA A 32 -8.53 -21.60 0.25
C ALA A 32 -7.45 -21.28 1.26
N GLN A 33 -6.79 -20.14 1.10
CA GLN A 33 -5.69 -19.77 1.98
C GLN A 33 -6.05 -18.63 2.93
N GLN A 34 -7.27 -18.09 2.80
CA GLN A 34 -7.78 -17.03 3.66
C GLN A 34 -6.83 -15.82 3.68
N CYS A 35 -6.38 -15.42 2.51
CA CYS A 35 -5.51 -14.25 2.39
C CYS A 35 -5.67 -13.63 1.01
N TYR A 36 -5.23 -12.38 0.90
CA TYR A 36 -5.12 -11.73 -0.40
C TYR A 36 -3.86 -12.17 -1.10
N VAL A 37 -3.92 -12.25 -2.41
CA VAL A 37 -2.76 -12.60 -3.23
C VAL A 37 -2.63 -11.60 -4.36
N LEU A 38 -1.41 -11.44 -4.83
CA LEU A 38 -1.12 -10.64 -6.01
C LEU A 38 -0.59 -11.60 -7.07
N LEU A 39 -1.33 -11.68 -8.18
CA LEU A 39 -0.97 -12.56 -9.29
C LEU A 39 -0.29 -11.75 -10.38
N PHE A 40 0.74 -12.33 -10.99
CA PHE A 40 1.45 -11.70 -12.10
C PHE A 40 1.94 -12.81 -13.02
N PRO A 41 2.41 -12.47 -14.24
CA PRO A 41 2.72 -13.52 -15.21
C PRO A 41 3.72 -14.57 -14.73
N GLU A 42 4.67 -14.17 -13.88
CA GLU A 42 5.70 -15.10 -13.39
C GLU A 42 5.28 -15.88 -12.16
N GLY A 43 4.17 -15.54 -11.53
CA GLY A 43 3.79 -16.25 -10.32
C GLY A 43 2.79 -15.51 -9.45
N MET A 44 2.85 -15.79 -8.15
CA MET A 44 1.89 -15.30 -7.18
C MET A 44 2.60 -14.96 -5.89
N ILE A 45 2.18 -13.87 -5.27
CA ILE A 45 2.68 -13.48 -3.95
C ILE A 45 1.51 -13.52 -2.97
N LYS A 46 1.69 -14.22 -1.87
CA LYS A 46 0.74 -14.16 -0.76
C LYS A 46 1.04 -12.91 0.05
N LEU A 47 0.00 -12.17 0.36
CA LEU A 47 0.14 -10.93 1.12
C LEU A 47 -0.27 -11.18 2.57
N ASN A 48 0.50 -10.62 3.51
CA ASN A 48 0.07 -10.69 4.90
C ASN A 48 -1.15 -9.76 5.08
N GLY A 49 -1.77 -9.83 6.25
CA GLY A 49 -2.99 -9.06 6.49
C GLY A 49 -2.82 -7.58 6.26
N SER A 50 -1.72 -7.02 6.74
CA SER A 50 -1.46 -5.58 6.59
C SER A 50 -1.31 -5.18 5.15
N ALA A 51 -0.49 -5.92 4.40
CA ALA A 51 -0.27 -5.61 2.99
C ALA A 51 -1.56 -5.76 2.19
N GLY A 52 -2.36 -6.78 2.50
CA GLY A 52 -3.63 -6.97 1.84
C GLY A 52 -4.58 -5.82 2.06
N GLU A 53 -4.65 -5.33 3.30
CA GLU A 53 -5.55 -4.22 3.61
C GLU A 53 -5.13 -2.94 2.91
N VAL A 54 -3.83 -2.70 2.78
CA VAL A 54 -3.33 -1.53 2.07
C VAL A 54 -3.66 -1.63 0.58
N LEU A 55 -3.29 -2.74 -0.06
CA LEU A 55 -3.47 -2.89 -1.50
C LEU A 55 -4.94 -2.98 -1.90
N LYS A 56 -5.80 -3.47 -1.00
CA LYS A 56 -7.23 -3.51 -1.24
C LYS A 56 -7.79 -2.13 -1.54
N ARG A 57 -7.18 -1.09 -1.01
CA ARG A 57 -7.63 0.28 -1.15
C ARG A 57 -6.93 1.04 -2.28
N VAL A 58 -5.99 0.39 -2.95
CA VAL A 58 -5.25 0.98 -4.07
C VAL A 58 -6.04 0.66 -5.35
N ASP A 59 -7.04 1.50 -5.64
CA ASP A 59 -8.02 1.20 -6.67
C ASP A 59 -7.97 2.15 -7.87
N GLY A 60 -6.96 3.01 -7.92
CA GLY A 60 -6.82 3.95 -9.03
C GLY A 60 -7.63 5.22 -8.87
N ASN A 61 -8.36 5.37 -7.78
CA ASN A 61 -9.25 6.52 -7.58
C ASN A 61 -8.97 7.31 -6.32
N LYS A 62 -8.23 6.73 -5.38
CA LYS A 62 -7.96 7.38 -4.09
C LYS A 62 -6.54 7.88 -4.04
N THR A 63 -6.36 9.04 -3.42
CA THR A 63 -5.01 9.53 -3.14
C THR A 63 -4.39 8.69 -2.02
N VAL A 64 -3.07 8.74 -1.93
CA VAL A 64 -2.35 8.10 -0.84
C VAL A 64 -2.92 8.55 0.51
N ASP A 65 -3.17 9.85 0.65
CA ASP A 65 -3.71 10.38 1.90
C ASP A 65 -5.07 9.79 2.22
N GLN A 66 -5.93 9.62 1.21
CA GLN A 66 -7.24 9.01 1.41
C GLN A 66 -7.13 7.55 1.82
N VAL A 67 -6.17 6.82 1.23
CA VAL A 67 -5.94 5.43 1.62
C VAL A 67 -5.52 5.36 3.09
N VAL A 68 -4.61 6.24 3.50
CA VAL A 68 -4.18 6.30 4.90
C VAL A 68 -5.36 6.60 5.81
N GLN A 69 -6.18 7.58 5.46
CA GLN A 69 -7.33 7.97 6.29
C GLN A 69 -8.34 6.84 6.42
N GLU A 70 -8.59 6.10 5.34
CA GLU A 70 -9.50 4.96 5.42
C GLU A 70 -8.97 3.89 6.36
N LEU A 71 -7.66 3.65 6.30
CA LEU A 71 -7.06 2.65 7.18
C LEU A 71 -7.08 3.10 8.64
N GLU A 72 -6.83 4.38 8.87
CA GLU A 72 -6.90 4.92 10.24
C GLU A 72 -8.30 4.79 10.82
N THR A 73 -9.32 4.96 9.96
CA THR A 73 -10.70 4.81 10.39
C THR A 73 -11.06 3.34 10.62
N ALA A 74 -10.58 2.45 9.76
CA ALA A 74 -10.91 1.03 9.86
C ALA A 74 -10.18 0.35 11.02
N PHE A 75 -8.98 0.83 11.36
CA PHE A 75 -8.15 0.23 12.39
C PHE A 75 -7.69 1.29 13.39
N PRO A 76 -8.62 1.82 14.18
CA PRO A 76 -8.29 2.89 15.11
C PRO A 76 -7.35 2.38 16.21
N GLY A 77 -6.48 3.26 16.66
CA GLY A 77 -5.59 2.93 17.78
C GLY A 77 -4.32 2.21 17.41
N VAL A 78 -4.08 1.95 16.12
CA VAL A 78 -2.81 1.34 15.71
C VAL A 78 -1.74 2.44 15.67
N PRO A 79 -0.67 2.32 16.47
CA PRO A 79 0.36 3.36 16.49
C PRO A 79 1.14 3.36 15.19
N ASP A 80 1.53 4.56 14.75
CA ASP A 80 2.36 4.75 13.56
C ASP A 80 1.77 4.15 12.29
N LEU A 81 0.45 4.05 12.22
CA LEU A 81 -0.20 3.43 11.07
C LEU A 81 0.14 4.15 9.76
N ARG A 82 0.16 5.49 9.80
CA ARG A 82 0.49 6.26 8.58
C ARG A 82 1.86 5.88 8.03
N GLU A 83 2.87 5.79 8.92
CA GLU A 83 4.22 5.42 8.49
C GLU A 83 4.25 4.01 7.90
N ASP A 84 3.55 3.10 8.53
CA ASP A 84 3.49 1.72 8.05
C ASP A 84 2.85 1.65 6.67
N VAL A 85 1.76 2.40 6.46
CA VAL A 85 1.08 2.42 5.17
C VAL A 85 1.98 3.01 4.09
N LEU A 86 2.64 4.14 4.40
CA LEU A 86 3.53 4.78 3.44
C LEU A 86 4.69 3.87 3.08
N SER A 87 5.26 3.18 4.06
CA SER A 87 6.35 2.23 3.81
C SER A 87 5.89 1.08 2.94
N MET A 88 4.68 0.57 3.16
CA MET A 88 4.12 -0.50 2.34
C MET A 88 3.91 -0.04 0.90
N LEU A 89 3.40 1.18 0.72
CA LEU A 89 3.19 1.72 -0.62
C LEU A 89 4.52 1.95 -1.33
N ASP A 90 5.54 2.42 -0.61
CA ASP A 90 6.88 2.57 -1.17
C ASP A 90 7.42 1.24 -1.66
N LEU A 91 7.25 0.19 -0.85
CA LEU A 91 7.69 -1.14 -1.22
C LEU A 91 6.95 -1.63 -2.47
N ALA A 92 5.63 -1.46 -2.47
CA ALA A 92 4.82 -1.89 -3.61
C ALA A 92 5.20 -1.17 -4.88
N LEU A 93 5.51 0.12 -4.78
CA LEU A 93 5.97 0.90 -5.93
C LEU A 93 7.33 0.41 -6.41
N GLU A 94 8.23 0.15 -5.49
CA GLU A 94 9.57 -0.35 -5.82
C GLU A 94 9.50 -1.70 -6.54
N LYS A 95 8.58 -2.56 -6.10
CA LYS A 95 8.39 -3.88 -6.70
C LYS A 95 7.55 -3.83 -7.98
N ALA A 96 7.07 -2.63 -8.36
CA ALA A 96 6.21 -2.44 -9.52
C ALA A 96 4.87 -3.18 -9.39
N TRP A 97 4.40 -3.35 -8.16
CA TRP A 97 3.07 -3.92 -7.91
C TRP A 97 1.97 -2.88 -8.14
N ILE A 98 2.30 -1.61 -7.99
CA ILE A 98 1.36 -0.50 -8.19
C ILE A 98 1.97 0.49 -9.16
N GLU A 99 1.09 1.27 -9.81
CA GLU A 99 1.48 2.29 -10.78
C GLU A 99 0.76 3.59 -10.48
N LYS A 100 1.43 4.69 -10.69
CA LYS A 100 0.84 6.00 -10.50
C LYS A 100 -0.19 6.27 -11.60
N ARG A 101 -1.34 6.80 -11.22
CA ARG A 101 -2.45 7.03 -12.15
C ARG A 101 -2.72 8.51 -12.43
N ASN A 102 -2.01 9.42 -11.78
CA ASN A 102 -2.24 10.85 -12.02
C ASN A 102 -0.96 11.61 -12.35
#